data_b82158e324c24c020d57daf763db4bbc
#
_entry.id   b82158e324c24c020d57daf763db4bbc
#
_cell.length_a   1.000
_cell.length_b   1.000
_cell.length_c   1.000
_cell.angle_alpha   90.00
_cell.angle_beta   90.00
_cell.angle_gamma   90.00
#
_symmetry.space_group_name_H-M   'P 1'
#
loop_
_entity.id
_entity.type
_entity.pdbx_description
1 polymer ?
#
loop_
_entity_poly.entity_id
_entity_poly.type
_entity_poly.pdbx_seq_one_letter_code
_entity_poly.pdbx_strand_id
1 'polypeptide(L)'
;MKEAHTAMNHRSITRRLGAIAITLGTLALAGCAVFTPATPEQIVAKRASDYWQARIAGKYEKAYELSTPAYRKLKTAEQFRAQFGPSVNVQAAEVASVVCEPQKCTAKMKISATPALMGLKLGTIPMYIDDIWLLEDGQWWHYQES
;
A
#
# COMPACT_ATOMS: atom_id res chain seq x y z
N MET A 1 24.85 56.30 44.64
CA MET A 1 25.28 56.02 46.05
C MET A 1 25.50 54.54 46.12
N LYS A 2 26.77 54.23 46.28
CA LYS A 2 27.49 53.19 47.04
C LYS A 2 27.22 51.76 46.60
N GLU A 3 28.19 51.17 45.84
CA GLU A 3 29.43 50.54 46.43
C GLU A 3 29.07 49.51 47.53
N ALA A 4 29.60 48.34 47.64
CA ALA A 4 30.94 47.84 47.37
C ALA A 4 30.99 46.31 47.42
N HIS A 5 31.86 45.77 46.71
CA HIS A 5 33.04 44.98 47.08
C HIS A 5 32.82 43.55 47.70
N THR A 6 33.45 42.66 46.97
CA THR A 6 34.62 41.86 47.34
C THR A 6 34.28 40.63 48.17
N ALA A 7 34.69 39.45 47.87
CA ALA A 7 36.02 38.89 47.73
C ALA A 7 36.02 37.46 47.26
N MET A 8 36.89 37.25 46.39
CA MET A 8 37.68 36.06 46.10
C MET A 8 38.06 35.25 47.35
N ASN A 9 37.85 33.96 47.33
CA ASN A 9 38.78 33.11 48.06
C ASN A 9 39.10 31.81 47.28
N HIS A 10 40.36 31.78 46.92
CA HIS A 10 41.13 30.65 46.49
C HIS A 10 41.35 29.66 47.61
N ARG A 11 41.29 28.39 47.28
CA ARG A 11 42.22 27.31 47.72
C ARG A 11 41.59 25.96 47.37
N SER A 12 42.04 25.41 46.26
CA SER A 12 43.07 24.35 46.15
C SER A 12 42.90 23.22 47.18
N ILE A 13 42.85 22.03 46.72
CA ILE A 13 43.74 20.90 47.07
C ILE A 13 43.16 19.58 46.53
N THR A 14 43.85 19.13 45.52
CA THR A 14 44.40 17.78 45.27
C THR A 14 43.55 16.52 45.36
N ARG A 15 43.69 15.81 44.25
CA ARG A 15 43.95 14.36 44.16
C ARG A 15 42.87 13.41 44.67
N ARG A 16 42.21 12.75 43.74
CA ARG A 16 42.40 11.29 43.64
C ARG A 16 42.06 10.82 42.24
N LEU A 17 43.03 10.23 41.62
CA LEU A 17 42.95 9.37 40.44
C LEU A 17 41.91 8.27 40.67
N GLY A 18 41.04 8.12 39.75
CA GLY A 18 40.13 6.98 39.65
C GLY A 18 39.69 6.87 38.22
N ALA A 19 40.60 6.31 37.41
CA ALA A 19 40.27 5.92 36.05
C ALA A 19 39.27 4.76 36.09
N ILE A 20 38.01 5.01 35.78
CA ILE A 20 37.06 3.97 35.38
C ILE A 20 36.67 4.32 33.97
N ALA A 21 37.39 3.77 33.02
CA ALA A 21 36.99 3.71 31.62
C ALA A 21 35.85 2.72 31.53
N ILE A 22 34.62 3.21 31.62
CA ILE A 22 33.45 2.44 31.21
C ILE A 22 33.34 2.60 29.70
N THR A 23 33.96 1.70 28.98
CA THR A 23 33.70 1.46 27.56
C THR A 23 32.27 0.91 27.43
N LEU A 24 31.31 1.80 27.26
CA LEU A 24 29.99 1.40 26.71
C LEU A 24 30.22 0.97 25.26
N GLY A 25 30.46 -0.31 25.10
CA GLY A 25 30.35 -0.97 23.81
C GLY A 25 28.89 -0.92 23.38
N THR A 26 28.50 0.09 22.61
CA THR A 26 27.25 0.08 21.83
C THR A 26 27.41 -1.02 20.78
N LEU A 27 26.88 -2.22 21.08
CA LEU A 27 26.56 -3.20 20.05
C LEU A 27 25.47 -2.56 19.17
N ALA A 28 25.90 -1.92 18.11
CA ALA A 28 25.04 -1.63 16.97
C ALA A 28 24.69 -2.99 16.34
N LEU A 29 23.58 -3.58 16.75
CA LEU A 29 22.89 -4.62 15.99
C LEU A 29 22.42 -3.98 14.68
N ALA A 30 23.33 -3.93 13.72
CA ALA A 30 22.96 -3.70 12.32
C ALA A 30 22.13 -4.92 11.90
N GLY A 31 20.82 -4.85 12.18
CA GLY A 31 19.84 -5.77 11.61
C GLY A 31 19.89 -5.57 10.10
N CYS A 32 20.59 -6.46 9.40
CA CYS A 32 20.41 -6.62 7.97
C CYS A 32 18.94 -6.98 7.78
N ALA A 33 18.09 -5.99 7.47
CA ALA A 33 16.79 -6.25 6.90
C ALA A 33 17.06 -6.98 5.59
N VAL A 34 16.94 -8.30 5.60
CA VAL A 34 16.97 -9.12 4.40
C VAL A 34 15.77 -8.68 3.58
N PHE A 35 15.99 -7.85 2.58
CA PHE A 35 14.98 -7.46 1.60
C PHE A 35 14.66 -8.73 0.79
N THR A 36 13.68 -9.50 1.25
CA THR A 36 13.11 -10.57 0.44
C THR A 36 12.25 -9.93 -0.64
N PRO A 37 12.58 -10.12 -1.93
CA PRO A 37 11.74 -9.60 -3.00
C PRO A 37 10.29 -10.09 -2.82
N ALA A 38 9.32 -9.21 -3.07
CA ALA A 38 7.92 -9.58 -2.99
C ALA A 38 7.59 -10.67 -4.04
N THR A 39 6.80 -11.66 -3.63
CA THR A 39 6.36 -12.71 -4.57
C THR A 39 5.34 -12.15 -5.57
N PRO A 40 5.15 -12.79 -6.74
CA PRO A 40 4.11 -12.42 -7.69
C PRO A 40 2.73 -12.26 -7.02
N GLU A 41 2.37 -13.18 -6.14
CA GLU A 41 1.09 -13.16 -5.41
C GLU A 41 0.96 -11.92 -4.53
N GLN A 42 2.01 -11.53 -3.82
CA GLN A 42 2.02 -10.34 -2.98
C GLN A 42 1.90 -9.05 -3.82
N ILE A 43 2.61 -9.01 -4.95
CA ILE A 43 2.54 -7.87 -5.88
C ILE A 43 1.13 -7.75 -6.44
N VAL A 44 0.56 -8.85 -6.94
CA VAL A 44 -0.79 -8.86 -7.53
C VAL A 44 -1.85 -8.57 -6.49
N ALA A 45 -1.76 -9.13 -5.27
CA ALA A 45 -2.68 -8.82 -4.19
C ALA A 45 -2.74 -7.32 -3.89
N LYS A 46 -1.57 -6.67 -3.82
CA LYS A 46 -1.52 -5.22 -3.62
C LYS A 46 -2.14 -4.46 -4.78
N ARG A 47 -1.80 -4.80 -6.03
CA ARG A 47 -2.31 -4.11 -7.22
C ARG A 47 -3.81 -4.30 -7.39
N ALA A 48 -4.35 -5.49 -7.09
CA ALA A 48 -5.77 -5.77 -7.11
C ALA A 48 -6.51 -4.93 -6.05
N SER A 49 -5.95 -4.83 -4.85
CA SER A 49 -6.49 -3.94 -3.82
C SER A 49 -6.48 -2.48 -4.28
N ASP A 50 -5.36 -1.98 -4.82
CA ASP A 50 -5.23 -0.60 -5.31
C ASP A 50 -6.25 -0.31 -6.44
N TYR A 51 -6.45 -1.26 -7.36
CA TYR A 51 -7.42 -1.17 -8.45
C TYR A 51 -8.85 -0.99 -7.93
N TRP A 52 -9.27 -1.86 -7.03
CA TRP A 52 -10.62 -1.81 -6.47
C TRP A 52 -10.85 -0.60 -5.58
N GLN A 53 -9.87 -0.22 -4.77
CA GLN A 53 -9.95 1.00 -3.96
C GLN A 53 -10.07 2.25 -4.83
N ALA A 54 -9.34 2.32 -5.93
CA ALA A 54 -9.45 3.41 -6.89
C ALA A 54 -10.87 3.47 -7.50
N ARG A 55 -11.45 2.33 -7.91
CA ARG A 55 -12.81 2.24 -8.43
C ARG A 55 -13.87 2.66 -7.42
N ILE A 56 -13.78 2.15 -6.19
CA ILE A 56 -14.71 2.48 -5.08
C ILE A 56 -14.64 3.98 -4.76
N ALA A 57 -13.45 4.56 -4.79
CA ALA A 57 -13.24 5.99 -4.56
C ALA A 57 -13.62 6.89 -5.76
N GLY A 58 -14.11 6.31 -6.89
CA GLY A 58 -14.42 7.05 -8.10
C GLY A 58 -13.20 7.58 -8.87
N LYS A 59 -11.99 7.11 -8.51
CA LYS A 59 -10.72 7.49 -9.15
C LYS A 59 -10.44 6.56 -10.34
N TYR A 60 -11.35 6.59 -11.33
CA TYR A 60 -11.30 5.65 -12.45
C TYR A 60 -10.05 5.74 -13.29
N GLU A 61 -9.44 6.92 -13.41
CA GLU A 61 -8.17 7.11 -14.11
C GLU A 61 -7.05 6.26 -13.48
N LYS A 62 -6.98 6.23 -12.14
CA LYS A 62 -6.00 5.41 -11.42
C LYS A 62 -6.23 3.91 -11.60
N ALA A 63 -7.49 3.48 -11.65
CA ALA A 63 -7.81 2.09 -11.96
C ALA A 63 -7.47 1.74 -13.41
N TYR A 64 -7.77 2.64 -14.35
CA TYR A 64 -7.43 2.49 -15.76
C TYR A 64 -5.91 2.36 -15.99
N GLU A 65 -5.09 3.10 -15.27
CA GLU A 65 -3.63 3.02 -15.35
C GLU A 65 -3.09 1.62 -14.99
N LEU A 66 -3.85 0.83 -14.25
CA LEU A 66 -3.52 -0.56 -13.90
C LEU A 66 -3.93 -1.57 -14.96
N SER A 67 -4.69 -1.18 -15.98
CA SER A 67 -5.09 -2.04 -17.10
C SER A 67 -3.91 -2.35 -18.02
N THR A 68 -4.00 -3.46 -18.77
CA THR A 68 -2.94 -3.84 -19.71
C THR A 68 -2.62 -2.72 -20.72
N PRO A 69 -1.35 -2.59 -21.14
CA PRO A 69 -0.97 -1.64 -22.19
C PRO A 69 -1.80 -1.80 -23.47
N ALA A 70 -2.13 -3.04 -23.85
CA ALA A 70 -2.96 -3.35 -25.01
C ALA A 70 -4.38 -2.76 -24.86
N TYR A 71 -5.01 -2.95 -23.71
CA TYR A 71 -6.32 -2.37 -23.44
C TYR A 71 -6.31 -0.84 -23.52
N ARG A 72 -5.30 -0.19 -22.93
CA ARG A 72 -5.15 1.28 -22.94
C ARG A 72 -4.86 1.89 -24.31
N LYS A 73 -4.40 1.09 -25.28
CA LYS A 73 -4.29 1.50 -26.70
C LYS A 73 -5.65 1.48 -27.41
N LEU A 74 -6.59 0.64 -26.98
CA LEU A 74 -7.89 0.46 -27.59
C LEU A 74 -9.02 1.28 -26.95
N LYS A 75 -8.92 1.55 -25.68
CA LYS A 75 -9.93 2.23 -24.88
C LYS A 75 -9.34 3.44 -24.17
N THR A 76 -10.09 4.53 -24.12
CA THR A 76 -9.76 5.70 -23.31
C THR A 76 -10.19 5.51 -21.85
N ALA A 77 -9.67 6.34 -20.94
CA ALA A 77 -10.10 6.35 -19.55
C ALA A 77 -11.61 6.66 -19.39
N GLU A 78 -12.17 7.46 -20.28
CA GLU A 78 -13.61 7.76 -20.30
C GLU A 78 -14.44 6.55 -20.70
N GLN A 79 -14.00 5.82 -21.72
CA GLN A 79 -14.63 4.56 -22.14
C GLN A 79 -14.54 3.49 -21.06
N PHE A 80 -13.41 3.40 -20.37
CA PHE A 80 -13.23 2.55 -19.20
C PHE A 80 -14.24 2.93 -18.10
N ARG A 81 -14.31 4.21 -17.74
CA ARG A 81 -15.26 4.70 -16.72
C ARG A 81 -16.71 4.39 -17.10
N ALA A 82 -17.08 4.54 -18.38
CA ALA A 82 -18.45 4.31 -18.85
C ALA A 82 -18.93 2.85 -18.70
N GLN A 83 -18.01 1.89 -18.55
CA GLN A 83 -18.35 0.47 -18.31
C GLN A 83 -18.93 0.25 -16.90
N PHE A 84 -18.64 1.16 -15.96
CA PHE A 84 -19.11 1.08 -14.59
C PHE A 84 -20.33 1.97 -14.42
N GLY A 85 -21.48 1.45 -14.85
CA GLY A 85 -22.74 2.16 -14.71
C GLY A 85 -23.24 2.25 -13.26
N PRO A 86 -24.31 3.01 -13.01
CA PRO A 86 -24.89 3.21 -11.67
C PRO A 86 -25.59 1.96 -11.11
N SER A 87 -25.62 0.87 -11.87
CA SER A 87 -26.42 -0.32 -11.54
C SER A 87 -25.91 -1.12 -10.36
N VAL A 88 -24.63 -0.98 -10.00
CA VAL A 88 -24.02 -1.70 -8.88
C VAL A 88 -23.13 -0.75 -8.10
N ASN A 89 -23.48 -0.51 -6.86
CA ASN A 89 -22.64 0.26 -5.95
C ASN A 89 -21.74 -0.70 -5.15
N VAL A 90 -20.47 -0.77 -5.53
CA VAL A 90 -19.46 -1.51 -4.79
C VAL A 90 -19.02 -0.68 -3.59
N GLN A 91 -19.17 -1.25 -2.39
CA GLN A 91 -18.86 -0.59 -1.12
C GLN A 91 -17.52 -1.03 -0.54
N ALA A 92 -17.15 -2.30 -0.78
CA ALA A 92 -15.89 -2.86 -0.33
C ALA A 92 -15.39 -3.93 -1.30
N ALA A 93 -14.08 -4.08 -1.36
CA ALA A 93 -13.41 -5.13 -2.10
C ALA A 93 -12.18 -5.58 -1.31
N GLU A 94 -12.04 -6.88 -1.12
CA GLU A 94 -10.96 -7.53 -0.39
C GLU A 94 -10.37 -8.64 -1.24
N VAL A 95 -9.05 -8.78 -1.21
CA VAL A 95 -8.37 -9.91 -1.84
C VAL A 95 -8.56 -11.15 -0.96
N ALA A 96 -9.29 -12.12 -1.45
CA ALA A 96 -9.49 -13.39 -0.74
C ALA A 96 -8.31 -14.36 -0.94
N SER A 97 -7.80 -14.45 -2.17
CA SER A 97 -6.62 -15.25 -2.51
C SER A 97 -6.03 -14.80 -3.84
N VAL A 98 -4.76 -15.12 -4.06
CA VAL A 98 -4.09 -14.96 -5.36
C VAL A 98 -3.36 -16.25 -5.68
N VAL A 99 -3.51 -16.71 -6.91
CA VAL A 99 -2.79 -17.87 -7.46
C VAL A 99 -2.09 -17.43 -8.72
N CYS A 100 -0.80 -17.69 -8.82
CA CYS A 100 0.03 -17.26 -9.94
C CYS A 100 0.63 -18.44 -10.70
N GLU A 101 0.58 -18.32 -12.03
CA GLU A 101 1.38 -19.03 -13.02
C GLU A 101 2.49 -18.08 -13.52
N PRO A 102 3.46 -18.53 -14.31
CA PRO A 102 4.60 -17.69 -14.68
C PRO A 102 4.27 -16.32 -15.29
N GLN A 103 3.17 -16.22 -16.05
CA GLN A 103 2.77 -14.98 -16.74
C GLN A 103 1.33 -14.54 -16.45
N LYS A 104 0.63 -15.26 -15.58
CA LYS A 104 -0.77 -14.99 -15.27
C LYS A 104 -1.04 -15.24 -13.80
N CYS A 105 -1.68 -14.28 -13.15
CA CYS A 105 -2.24 -14.48 -11.82
C CYS A 105 -3.76 -14.32 -11.86
N THR A 106 -4.42 -15.08 -11.01
CA THR A 106 -5.85 -14.93 -10.72
C THR A 106 -6.01 -14.46 -9.29
N ALA A 107 -6.52 -13.26 -9.12
CA ALA A 107 -6.86 -12.71 -7.81
C ALA A 107 -8.36 -12.91 -7.57
N LYS A 108 -8.71 -13.74 -6.59
CA LYS A 108 -10.08 -13.90 -6.14
C LYS A 108 -10.44 -12.75 -5.22
N MET A 109 -11.37 -11.93 -5.66
CA MET A 109 -11.86 -10.78 -4.92
C MET A 109 -13.18 -11.09 -4.24
N LYS A 110 -13.29 -10.74 -2.96
CA LYS A 110 -14.57 -10.69 -2.25
C LYS A 110 -15.11 -9.27 -2.35
N ILE A 111 -16.20 -9.09 -3.07
CA ILE A 111 -16.82 -7.80 -3.34
C ILE A 111 -18.10 -7.69 -2.51
N SER A 112 -18.27 -6.56 -1.84
CA SER A 112 -19.51 -6.21 -1.16
C SER A 112 -20.21 -5.11 -1.97
N ALA A 113 -21.36 -5.41 -2.53
CA ALA A 113 -22.10 -4.50 -3.40
C ALA A 113 -23.56 -4.44 -3.03
N THR A 114 -24.18 -3.29 -3.29
CA THR A 114 -25.63 -3.09 -3.18
C THR A 114 -26.20 -2.95 -4.60
N PRO A 115 -26.95 -3.93 -5.08
CA PRO A 115 -27.61 -3.83 -6.38
C PRO A 115 -28.65 -2.71 -6.39
N ALA A 116 -28.63 -1.87 -7.42
CA ALA A 116 -29.67 -0.86 -7.66
C ALA A 116 -30.80 -1.50 -8.48
N LEU A 117 -31.75 -2.13 -7.81
CA LEU A 117 -32.99 -2.62 -8.45
C LEU A 117 -34.12 -1.67 -8.14
N MET A 118 -34.81 -1.20 -9.17
CA MET A 118 -35.93 -0.26 -9.03
C MET A 118 -36.99 -0.78 -8.05
N GLY A 119 -37.26 -0.01 -7.01
CA GLY A 119 -38.30 -0.31 -6.02
C GLY A 119 -37.92 -1.31 -4.91
N LEU A 120 -36.75 -1.90 -4.94
CA LEU A 120 -36.26 -2.83 -3.90
C LEU A 120 -35.05 -2.25 -3.16
N LYS A 121 -35.16 -2.15 -1.85
CA LYS A 121 -34.03 -1.87 -0.98
C LYS A 121 -33.34 -3.20 -0.64
N LEU A 122 -32.45 -3.64 -1.50
CA LEU A 122 -31.63 -4.81 -1.24
C LEU A 122 -30.47 -4.40 -0.33
N GLY A 123 -30.16 -5.23 0.65
CA GLY A 123 -28.97 -5.08 1.47
C GLY A 123 -27.70 -5.31 0.66
N THR A 124 -26.55 -5.12 1.31
CA THR A 124 -25.25 -5.44 0.73
C THR A 124 -25.11 -6.95 0.54
N ILE A 125 -24.75 -7.36 -0.66
CA ILE A 125 -24.56 -8.77 -1.03
C ILE A 125 -23.07 -9.01 -1.25
N PRO A 126 -22.45 -9.97 -0.54
CA PRO A 126 -21.10 -10.40 -0.84
C PRO A 126 -21.10 -11.32 -2.08
N MET A 127 -20.13 -11.10 -2.97
CA MET A 127 -19.89 -11.96 -4.14
C MET A 127 -18.39 -12.18 -4.33
N TYR A 128 -18.04 -13.25 -5.00
CA TYR A 128 -16.65 -13.51 -5.40
C TYR A 128 -16.52 -13.37 -6.90
N ILE A 129 -15.47 -12.69 -7.32
CA ILE A 129 -15.09 -12.56 -8.72
C ILE A 129 -13.59 -12.85 -8.87
N ASP A 130 -13.22 -13.28 -10.05
CA ASP A 130 -11.83 -13.55 -10.38
C ASP A 130 -11.31 -12.42 -11.28
N ASP A 131 -10.30 -11.69 -10.79
CA ASP A 131 -9.56 -10.70 -11.55
C ASP A 131 -8.32 -11.34 -12.15
N ILE A 132 -8.14 -11.21 -13.45
CA ILE A 132 -6.99 -11.73 -14.17
C ILE A 132 -5.92 -10.66 -14.27
N TRP A 133 -4.70 -11.05 -13.96
CA TRP A 133 -3.51 -10.20 -14.02
C TRP A 133 -2.48 -10.85 -14.94
N LEU A 134 -1.97 -10.10 -15.90
CA LEU A 134 -0.96 -10.57 -16.86
C LEU A 134 0.38 -9.88 -16.61
N LEU A 135 1.46 -10.67 -16.72
CA LEU A 135 2.81 -10.15 -16.64
C LEU A 135 3.27 -9.69 -18.04
N GLU A 136 3.43 -8.36 -18.21
CA GLU A 136 3.96 -7.76 -19.42
C GLU A 136 5.07 -6.76 -19.04
N ASP A 137 6.20 -6.81 -19.70
CA ASP A 137 7.36 -5.93 -19.47
C ASP A 137 7.80 -5.86 -17.99
N GLY A 138 7.75 -7.00 -17.28
CA GLY A 138 8.14 -7.10 -15.88
C GLY A 138 7.14 -6.51 -14.90
N GLN A 139 5.94 -6.15 -15.34
CA GLN A 139 4.87 -5.62 -14.49
C GLN A 139 3.58 -6.42 -14.63
N TRP A 140 2.81 -6.48 -13.54
CA TRP A 140 1.52 -7.13 -13.50
C TRP A 140 0.41 -6.14 -13.81
N TRP A 141 -0.41 -6.41 -14.86
CA TRP A 141 -1.47 -5.56 -15.35
C TRP A 141 -2.81 -6.26 -15.25
N HIS A 142 -3.83 -5.50 -14.86
CA HIS A 142 -5.20 -6.00 -14.84
C HIS A 142 -5.71 -6.25 -16.26
N TYR A 143 -6.09 -7.49 -16.55
CA TYR A 143 -6.66 -7.88 -17.84
C TYR A 143 -8.16 -7.55 -17.88
N GLN A 144 -8.59 -6.98 -18.97
CA GLN A 144 -9.98 -6.68 -19.28
C GLN A 144 -10.27 -7.10 -20.72
N GLU A 145 -11.43 -7.70 -20.93
CA GLU A 145 -11.93 -7.91 -22.27
C GLU A 145 -12.28 -6.57 -22.91
N SER A 146 -11.94 -6.40 -24.19
CA SER A 146 -12.12 -5.15 -24.97
C SER A 146 -13.47 -5.12 -25.70
#